data_eab62f2282936dcba028568cce4addd5
#
_entry.id   eab62f2282936dcba028568cce4addd5
#
_cell.length_a   1.000
_cell.length_b   1.000
_cell.length_c   1.000
_cell.angle_alpha   90.00
_cell.angle_beta   90.00
_cell.angle_gamma   90.00
#
_symmetry.space_group_name_H-M   'P 1'
#
loop_
_entity.id
_entity.type
_entity.pdbx_description
1 polymer ?
#
loop_
_entity_poly.entity_id
_entity_poly.type
_entity_poly.pdbx_seq_one_letter_code
_entity_poly.pdbx_strand_id
1 'polypeptide(L)'
;MAFDFDRIIERRGTDSIKWRRYGEAIPMWVADMDFAAPEPVIEALRARVEHGIFGYAGEPAVLREVLCSWLQRRFNWTISPDALVFVPGVV
;
A
#
# COMPACT_ATOMS: atom_id res chain seq x y z
N MET A 1 -8.93 10.00 13.10
CA MET A 1 -8.62 10.55 11.76
C MET A 1 -9.75 10.16 10.84
N ALA A 2 -10.46 11.11 10.26
CA ALA A 2 -11.57 10.85 9.34
C ALA A 2 -11.00 10.77 7.92
N PHE A 3 -11.35 9.71 7.20
CA PHE A 3 -11.00 9.57 5.78
C PHE A 3 -12.10 10.22 4.94
N ASP A 4 -11.71 11.05 3.98
CA ASP A 4 -12.62 11.64 3.00
C ASP A 4 -12.70 10.74 1.76
N PHE A 5 -13.69 9.85 1.75
CA PHE A 5 -13.95 8.93 0.65
C PHE A 5 -14.78 9.56 -0.48
N ASP A 6 -15.34 10.76 -0.26
CA ASP A 6 -16.13 11.48 -1.25
C ASP A 6 -15.27 12.38 -2.14
N ARG A 7 -14.02 12.62 -1.73
CA ARG A 7 -13.07 13.42 -2.51
C ARG A 7 -12.70 12.72 -3.81
N ILE A 8 -13.07 13.34 -4.91
CA ILE A 8 -12.67 12.88 -6.24
C ILE A 8 -11.21 13.25 -6.49
N ILE A 9 -10.41 12.24 -6.81
CA ILE A 9 -9.00 12.40 -7.21
C ILE A 9 -8.89 12.13 -8.71
N GLU A 10 -8.55 13.16 -9.48
CA GLU A 10 -8.38 13.01 -10.92
C GLU A 10 -7.14 12.17 -11.23
N ARG A 11 -7.33 11.08 -11.97
CA ARG A 11 -6.28 10.15 -12.38
C ARG A 11 -6.11 10.05 -13.89
N ARG A 12 -6.97 10.71 -14.68
CA ARG A 12 -6.75 10.85 -16.13
C ARG A 12 -5.47 11.65 -16.38
N GLY A 13 -4.73 11.28 -17.40
CA GLY A 13 -3.45 11.93 -17.70
C GLY A 13 -2.28 11.47 -16.82
N THR A 14 -2.50 10.58 -15.85
CA THR A 14 -1.43 9.95 -15.07
C THR A 14 -0.93 8.66 -15.75
N ASP A 15 0.02 7.97 -15.14
CA ASP A 15 0.52 6.66 -15.58
C ASP A 15 -0.41 5.48 -15.23
N SER A 16 -1.57 5.75 -14.61
CA SER A 16 -2.52 4.72 -14.22
C SER A 16 -3.03 3.92 -15.42
N ILE A 17 -2.66 2.64 -15.50
CA ILE A 17 -3.16 1.75 -16.55
C ILE A 17 -4.69 1.59 -16.50
N LYS A 18 -5.27 1.64 -15.29
CA LYS A 18 -6.72 1.58 -15.08
C LYS A 18 -7.44 2.68 -15.85
N TRP A 19 -6.95 3.92 -15.74
CA TRP A 19 -7.57 5.11 -16.32
C TRP A 19 -7.18 5.39 -17.78
N ARG A 20 -6.08 4.82 -18.26
CA ARG A 20 -5.58 5.02 -19.63
C ARG A 20 -6.15 4.06 -20.66
N ARG A 21 -6.55 2.85 -20.23
CA ARG A 21 -6.81 1.75 -21.16
C ARG A 21 -8.05 1.94 -22.03
N TYR A 22 -9.11 2.54 -21.51
CA TYR A 22 -10.41 2.64 -22.20
C TYR A 22 -10.89 4.07 -22.41
N GLY A 23 -9.98 5.02 -22.52
CA GLY A 23 -10.27 6.42 -22.85
C GLY A 23 -11.23 7.07 -21.86
N GLU A 24 -12.37 7.58 -22.35
CA GLU A 24 -13.34 8.32 -21.53
C GLU A 24 -14.29 7.43 -20.72
N ALA A 25 -14.24 6.12 -20.89
CA ALA A 25 -15.07 5.21 -20.10
C ALA A 25 -14.71 5.24 -18.62
N ILE A 26 -15.70 5.07 -17.75
CA ILE A 26 -15.47 4.90 -16.30
C ILE A 26 -14.85 3.52 -16.08
N PRO A 27 -13.61 3.47 -15.56
CA PRO A 27 -12.91 2.20 -15.43
C PRO A 27 -13.36 1.42 -14.19
N MET A 28 -13.87 0.22 -14.40
CA MET A 28 -14.30 -0.70 -13.33
C MET A 28 -13.73 -2.11 -13.50
N TRP A 29 -12.63 -2.26 -14.26
CA TRP A 29 -12.14 -3.55 -14.73
C TRP A 29 -11.02 -4.14 -13.86
N VAL A 30 -10.36 -3.34 -13.02
CA VAL A 30 -9.27 -3.78 -12.16
C VAL A 30 -9.49 -3.25 -10.74
N ALA A 31 -9.08 -4.01 -9.73
CA ALA A 31 -9.31 -3.73 -8.32
C ALA A 31 -8.39 -2.64 -7.72
N ASP A 32 -7.70 -1.87 -8.55
CA ASP A 32 -6.95 -0.68 -8.16
C ASP A 32 -7.92 0.41 -7.68
N MET A 33 -7.85 0.76 -6.40
CA MET A 33 -8.76 1.72 -5.77
C MET A 33 -8.40 3.16 -6.13
N ASP A 34 -9.41 4.03 -6.20
CA ASP A 34 -9.26 5.45 -6.51
C ASP A 34 -9.26 6.35 -5.26
N PHE A 35 -9.01 5.78 -4.10
CA PHE A 35 -8.85 6.49 -2.85
C PHE A 35 -7.38 6.79 -2.55
N ALA A 36 -7.12 7.93 -1.90
CA ALA A 36 -5.79 8.22 -1.38
C ALA A 36 -5.38 7.19 -0.31
N ALA A 37 -4.09 6.88 -0.25
CA ALA A 37 -3.56 6.09 0.84
C ALA A 37 -3.75 6.81 2.19
N PRO A 38 -3.87 6.07 3.31
CA PRO A 38 -3.95 6.68 4.65
C PRO A 38 -2.78 7.61 4.95
N GLU A 39 -3.03 8.75 5.59
CA GLU A 39 -1.98 9.73 5.88
C GLU A 39 -0.75 9.15 6.59
N PRO A 40 -0.85 8.23 7.57
CA PRO A 40 0.35 7.62 8.17
C PRO A 40 1.24 6.90 7.16
N VAL A 41 0.66 6.33 6.10
CA VAL A 41 1.44 5.70 5.02
C VAL A 41 2.17 6.76 4.20
N ILE A 42 1.46 7.84 3.86
CA ILE A 42 2.05 8.96 3.10
C ILE A 42 3.18 9.62 3.89
N GLU A 43 2.98 9.87 5.18
CA GLU A 43 4.00 10.45 6.07
C GLU A 43 5.25 9.56 6.17
N ALA A 44 5.08 8.25 6.32
CA ALA A 44 6.21 7.31 6.36
C ALA A 44 7.01 7.32 5.04
N LEU A 45 6.32 7.39 3.90
CA LEU A 45 6.95 7.50 2.58
C LEU A 45 7.68 8.83 2.41
N ARG A 46 7.09 9.96 2.84
CA ARG A 46 7.74 11.28 2.81
C ARG A 46 9.03 11.27 3.61
N ALA A 47 8.98 10.80 4.85
CA ALA A 47 10.16 10.71 5.71
C ALA A 47 11.27 9.85 5.07
N ARG A 48 10.90 8.76 4.38
CA ARG A 48 11.86 7.93 3.67
C ARG A 48 12.48 8.63 2.46
N VAL A 49 11.69 9.39 1.71
CA VAL A 49 12.16 10.20 0.59
C VAL A 49 13.09 11.32 1.06
N GLU A 50 12.72 12.03 2.14
CA GLU A 50 13.54 13.11 2.73
C GLU A 50 14.89 12.60 3.24
N HIS A 51 14.96 11.36 3.74
CA HIS A 51 16.23 10.73 4.11
C HIS A 51 17.19 10.59 2.91
N GLY A 52 16.67 10.39 1.70
CA GLY A 52 17.41 10.50 0.43
C GLY A 52 18.39 9.38 0.10
N ILE A 53 18.57 8.38 0.98
CA ILE A 53 19.48 7.25 0.72
C ILE A 53 18.68 5.96 0.54
N PHE A 54 18.68 5.42 -0.66
CA PHE A 54 17.91 4.25 -1.08
C PHE A 54 18.85 3.07 -1.37
N GLY A 55 19.55 2.61 -0.34
CA GLY A 55 20.43 1.45 -0.43
C GLY A 55 19.69 0.13 -0.29
N TYR A 56 20.45 -0.96 -0.18
CA TYR A 56 19.90 -2.28 0.14
C TYR A 56 19.24 -2.26 1.52
N ALA A 57 17.97 -2.63 1.57
CA ALA A 57 17.24 -2.76 2.81
C ALA A 57 17.47 -4.15 3.43
N GLY A 58 17.73 -4.18 4.72
CA GLY A 58 17.61 -5.41 5.50
C GLY A 58 16.14 -5.74 5.78
N GLU A 59 15.87 -6.97 6.17
CA GLU A 59 14.53 -7.35 6.63
C GLU A 59 14.17 -6.62 7.92
N PRO A 60 13.05 -5.88 7.96
CA PRO A 60 12.64 -5.18 9.16
C PRO A 60 12.00 -6.14 10.16
N ALA A 61 12.71 -6.49 11.24
CA ALA A 61 12.19 -7.35 12.31
C ALA A 61 10.83 -6.85 12.86
N VAL A 62 10.71 -5.53 13.05
CA VAL A 62 9.48 -4.88 13.50
C VAL A 62 8.30 -5.16 12.57
N LEU A 63 8.51 -5.23 11.25
CA LEU A 63 7.43 -5.52 10.31
C LEU A 63 6.89 -6.95 10.49
N ARG A 64 7.76 -7.92 10.74
CA ARG A 64 7.36 -9.31 11.04
C ARG A 64 6.49 -9.38 12.30
N GLU A 65 6.91 -8.72 13.37
CA GLU A 65 6.16 -8.67 14.63
C GLU A 65 4.79 -8.02 14.45
N VAL A 66 4.74 -6.88 13.75
CA VAL A 66 3.47 -6.17 13.46
C VAL A 66 2.53 -7.04 12.64
N LEU A 67 3.02 -7.73 11.60
CA LEU A 67 2.22 -8.62 10.78
C LEU A 67 1.67 -9.82 11.57
N CYS A 68 2.51 -10.48 12.37
CA CYS A 68 2.07 -11.58 13.23
C CYS A 68 1.00 -11.12 14.20
N SER A 69 1.20 -9.98 14.85
CA SER A 69 0.24 -9.38 15.77
C SER A 69 -1.07 -9.00 15.08
N TRP A 70 -1.00 -8.47 13.87
CA TRP A 70 -2.17 -8.11 13.07
C TRP A 70 -2.98 -9.35 12.66
N LEU A 71 -2.33 -10.40 12.17
CA LEU A 71 -2.96 -11.66 11.81
C LEU A 71 -3.65 -12.30 13.01
N GLN A 72 -2.99 -12.30 14.17
CA GLN A 72 -3.58 -12.79 15.40
C GLN A 72 -4.83 -12.02 15.82
N ARG A 73 -4.76 -10.68 15.81
CA ARG A 73 -5.91 -9.84 16.21
C ARG A 73 -7.06 -9.88 15.23
N ARG A 74 -6.76 -9.91 13.92
CA ARG A 74 -7.78 -9.78 12.88
C ARG A 74 -8.43 -11.11 12.52
N PHE A 75 -7.65 -12.20 12.51
CA PHE A 75 -8.06 -13.50 11.99
C PHE A 75 -7.92 -14.63 13.00
N ASN A 76 -7.50 -14.33 14.24
CA ASN A 76 -7.16 -15.33 15.25
C ASN A 76 -6.16 -16.39 14.73
N TRP A 77 -5.23 -15.94 13.90
CA TRP A 77 -4.22 -16.78 13.25
C TRP A 77 -2.83 -16.49 13.80
N THR A 78 -2.29 -17.46 14.55
CA THR A 78 -0.94 -17.38 15.14
C THR A 78 0.04 -18.05 14.21
N ILE A 79 1.05 -17.29 13.77
CA ILE A 79 2.17 -17.78 12.96
C ILE A 79 3.50 -17.33 13.60
N SER A 80 4.56 -18.11 13.33
CA SER A 80 5.92 -17.69 13.65
C SER A 80 6.37 -16.56 12.73
N PRO A 81 7.13 -15.55 13.23
CA PRO A 81 7.77 -14.55 12.37
C PRO A 81 8.62 -15.15 11.25
N ASP A 82 9.25 -16.30 11.49
CA ASP A 82 10.10 -17.01 10.50
C ASP A 82 9.28 -17.63 9.36
N ALA A 83 7.97 -17.76 9.51
CA ALA A 83 7.09 -18.24 8.44
C ALA A 83 6.75 -17.15 7.41
N LEU A 84 7.16 -15.89 7.66
CA LEU A 84 6.91 -14.77 6.76
C LEU A 84 8.05 -14.63 5.73
N VAL A 85 7.66 -14.57 4.47
CA VAL A 85 8.57 -14.29 3.35
C VAL A 85 8.08 -13.04 2.64
N PHE A 86 8.95 -12.04 2.48
CA PHE A 86 8.63 -10.81 1.76
C PHE A 86 9.01 -10.96 0.29
N VAL A 87 8.07 -10.65 -0.59
CA VAL A 87 8.26 -10.68 -2.05
C VAL A 87 7.80 -9.35 -2.66
N PRO A 88 8.38 -8.91 -3.79
CA PRO A 88 8.01 -7.66 -4.43
C PRO A 88 6.70 -7.82 -5.20
N GLY A 89 5.58 -7.48 -4.55
CA GLY A 89 4.26 -7.48 -5.19
C GLY A 89 3.55 -8.83 -5.18
N VAL A 90 2.32 -8.82 -5.68
CA VAL A 90 1.42 -9.99 -5.72
C VAL A 90 1.37 -10.62 -7.13
N VAL A 91 1.65 -9.82 -8.16
CA VAL A 91 1.58 -10.22 -9.58
C VAL A 91 2.97 -10.39 -10.16
#